data_23c8a2d8ea7d973cc3e7fcef2d99f8e5
#
_entry.id   23c8a2d8ea7d973cc3e7fcef2d99f8e5
#
_cell.length_a   1.000
_cell.length_b   1.000
_cell.length_c   1.000
_cell.angle_alpha   90.00
_cell.angle_beta   90.00
_cell.angle_gamma   90.00
#
_symmetry.space_group_name_H-M   'P 1'
#
loop_
_entity.id
_entity.type
_entity.pdbx_description
1 polymer ?
#
loop_
_entity_poly.entity_id
_entity_poly.type
_entity_poly.pdbx_seq_one_letter_code
_entity_poly.pdbx_strand_id
1 'polypeptide(L)'
;MDGRHVVELRGVPVDELAPYLTARSGLPGPRGNLELADEFASIADRATILRFVALDDEYLRFCGTEAIGRLIVEEPDDASLSALVRRRAADDLWRVREAAARALQIVGDVDRARLRPIVAEWVGDANPYVRRAAVAAICEPRLLTDPATRAAALQACCRASESITTLPATERKTPGVRNLRQALGYCWSVAVVADPDEGMAAFERLRAVDDPDIRWIVASNLKKTRLRRQLASRWTSTAYRLNQDD
;
A
#
# COMPACT_ATOMS: atom_id res chain seq x y z
N MET A 1 -11.82 -16.36 8.29
CA MET A 1 -10.75 -16.88 7.40
C MET A 1 -10.79 -18.40 7.52
N ASP A 2 -11.10 -19.07 6.44
CA ASP A 2 -11.30 -20.53 6.44
C ASP A 2 -9.91 -21.19 6.26
N GLY A 3 -9.36 -21.75 7.33
CA GLY A 3 -8.00 -22.32 7.39
C GLY A 3 -7.77 -23.59 6.56
N ARG A 4 -8.58 -23.84 5.55
CA ARG A 4 -8.51 -25.06 4.71
C ARG A 4 -7.27 -25.10 3.84
N HIS A 5 -6.80 -23.94 3.33
CA HIS A 5 -5.65 -23.87 2.42
C HIS A 5 -4.30 -24.01 3.13
N VAL A 6 -4.15 -23.51 4.37
CA VAL A 6 -2.90 -23.66 5.16
C VAL A 6 -2.51 -25.13 5.33
N VAL A 7 -3.48 -26.01 5.56
CA VAL A 7 -3.25 -27.43 5.69
C VAL A 7 -2.81 -28.05 4.36
N GLU A 8 -3.35 -27.59 3.24
CA GLU A 8 -2.98 -28.08 1.92
C GLU A 8 -1.56 -27.69 1.52
N LEU A 9 -1.14 -26.41 1.71
CA LEU A 9 0.22 -25.97 1.35
C LEU A 9 1.31 -26.64 2.20
N ARG A 10 1.09 -26.85 3.48
CA ARG A 10 2.05 -27.54 4.36
C ARG A 10 2.32 -28.98 3.98
N GLY A 11 1.37 -29.63 3.29
CA GLY A 11 1.51 -30.99 2.78
C GLY A 11 2.15 -31.09 1.40
N VAL A 12 2.37 -29.96 0.70
CA VAL A 12 2.92 -29.94 -0.65
C VAL A 12 4.45 -29.98 -0.59
N PRO A 13 5.11 -30.96 -1.26
CA PRO A 13 6.58 -30.97 -1.38
C PRO A 13 7.11 -29.67 -2.02
N VAL A 14 8.31 -29.23 -1.61
CA VAL A 14 8.90 -27.95 -2.05
C VAL A 14 9.09 -27.86 -3.57
N ASP A 15 9.38 -28.98 -4.20
CA ASP A 15 9.51 -29.11 -5.66
C ASP A 15 8.15 -29.06 -6.40
N GLU A 16 7.05 -29.38 -5.73
CA GLU A 16 5.69 -29.31 -6.25
C GLU A 16 4.98 -27.98 -5.95
N LEU A 17 5.54 -27.13 -5.07
CA LEU A 17 4.91 -25.86 -4.71
C LEU A 17 4.67 -24.93 -5.91
N ALA A 18 5.63 -24.83 -6.82
CA ALA A 18 5.49 -23.95 -8.00
C ALA A 18 4.32 -24.36 -8.88
N PRO A 19 4.25 -25.61 -9.40
CA PRO A 19 3.10 -26.06 -10.21
C PRO A 19 1.78 -26.01 -9.43
N TYR A 20 1.79 -26.32 -8.13
CA TYR A 20 0.60 -26.24 -7.28
C TYR A 20 0.02 -24.81 -7.21
N LEU A 21 0.86 -23.82 -6.93
CA LEU A 21 0.48 -22.41 -6.82
C LEU A 21 0.04 -21.86 -8.18
N THR A 22 0.78 -22.13 -9.24
CA THR A 22 0.44 -21.66 -10.59
C THR A 22 -0.92 -22.19 -11.04
N ALA A 23 -1.21 -23.48 -10.81
CA ALA A 23 -2.49 -24.10 -11.16
C ALA A 23 -3.70 -23.47 -10.41
N ARG A 24 -3.47 -22.87 -9.24
CA ARG A 24 -4.50 -22.27 -8.37
C ARG A 24 -4.41 -20.75 -8.32
N SER A 25 -3.56 -20.16 -9.10
CA SER A 25 -3.28 -18.71 -9.11
C SER A 25 -4.49 -17.83 -9.46
N GLY A 26 -5.49 -18.37 -10.14
CA GLY A 26 -6.57 -17.58 -10.73
C GLY A 26 -6.16 -16.80 -11.98
N LEU A 27 -4.90 -16.91 -12.43
CA LEU A 27 -4.41 -16.25 -13.65
C LEU A 27 -4.61 -17.17 -14.88
N PRO A 28 -4.84 -16.57 -16.05
CA PRO A 28 -4.80 -15.14 -16.43
C PRO A 28 -6.06 -14.34 -16.07
N GLY A 29 -6.87 -14.79 -15.14
CA GLY A 29 -8.08 -14.09 -14.69
C GLY A 29 -7.81 -12.66 -14.15
N PRO A 30 -8.87 -11.87 -13.90
CA PRO A 30 -8.74 -10.47 -13.48
C PRO A 30 -8.14 -10.34 -12.07
N ARG A 31 -8.26 -11.37 -11.24
CA ARG A 31 -7.75 -11.40 -9.85
C ARG A 31 -6.90 -12.64 -9.62
N GLY A 32 -5.71 -12.43 -9.06
CA GLY A 32 -4.93 -13.53 -8.48
C GLY A 32 -5.54 -14.04 -7.18
N ASN A 33 -5.21 -15.25 -6.80
CA ASN A 33 -5.64 -15.88 -5.56
C ASN A 33 -4.82 -15.30 -4.38
N LEU A 34 -5.34 -14.23 -3.76
CA LEU A 34 -4.66 -13.55 -2.66
C LEU A 34 -4.59 -14.40 -1.39
N GLU A 35 -5.64 -15.19 -1.10
CA GLU A 35 -5.65 -16.07 0.08
C GLU A 35 -4.52 -17.10 0.02
N LEU A 36 -4.32 -17.69 -1.15
CA LEU A 36 -3.23 -18.65 -1.36
C LEU A 36 -1.85 -18.01 -1.26
N ALA A 37 -1.71 -16.74 -1.70
CA ALA A 37 -0.47 -16.00 -1.55
C ALA A 37 -0.19 -15.62 -0.09
N ASP A 38 -1.21 -15.18 0.66
CA ASP A 38 -1.11 -14.92 2.10
C ASP A 38 -0.66 -16.19 2.86
N GLU A 39 -1.19 -17.34 2.50
CA GLU A 39 -0.80 -18.61 3.11
C GLU A 39 0.64 -18.99 2.78
N PHE A 40 1.04 -18.87 1.50
CA PHE A 40 2.42 -19.08 1.11
C PHE A 40 3.35 -18.15 1.90
N ALA A 41 3.01 -16.87 2.01
CA ALA A 41 3.80 -15.90 2.77
C ALA A 41 3.97 -16.30 4.25
N SER A 42 2.97 -16.98 4.82
CA SER A 42 2.98 -17.39 6.24
C SER A 42 3.84 -18.62 6.53
N ILE A 43 4.07 -19.51 5.54
CA ILE A 43 4.71 -20.82 5.80
C ILE A 43 6.00 -21.08 5.03
N ALA A 44 6.23 -20.39 3.90
CA ALA A 44 7.36 -20.68 3.02
C ALA A 44 8.70 -20.38 3.70
N ASP A 45 9.68 -21.26 3.50
CA ASP A 45 11.05 -21.01 3.95
C ASP A 45 11.75 -19.91 3.12
N ARG A 46 12.82 -19.33 3.68
CA ARG A 46 13.59 -18.25 3.06
C ARG A 46 14.09 -18.61 1.66
N ALA A 47 14.59 -19.82 1.47
CA ALA A 47 15.18 -20.25 0.20
C ALA A 47 14.10 -20.29 -0.90
N THR A 48 12.92 -20.83 -0.58
CA THR A 48 11.78 -20.89 -1.47
C THR A 48 11.25 -19.50 -1.81
N ILE A 49 11.13 -18.60 -0.82
CA ILE A 49 10.71 -17.20 -1.04
C ILE A 49 11.66 -16.51 -2.02
N LEU A 50 12.96 -16.54 -1.76
CA LEU A 50 13.95 -15.87 -2.62
C LEU A 50 14.00 -16.49 -4.02
N ARG A 51 13.85 -17.81 -4.14
CA ARG A 51 13.73 -18.49 -5.43
C ARG A 51 12.53 -17.96 -6.21
N PHE A 52 11.35 -17.87 -5.60
CA PHE A 52 10.12 -17.44 -6.28
C PHE A 52 10.17 -15.98 -6.72
N VAL A 53 10.76 -15.10 -5.93
CA VAL A 53 11.00 -13.71 -6.34
C VAL A 53 11.79 -13.62 -7.64
N ALA A 54 12.68 -14.56 -7.92
CA ALA A 54 13.55 -14.55 -9.10
C ALA A 54 12.92 -15.18 -10.35
N LEU A 55 11.77 -15.86 -10.22
CA LEU A 55 11.10 -16.52 -11.36
C LEU A 55 10.42 -15.54 -12.30
N ASP A 56 10.25 -15.93 -13.56
CA ASP A 56 9.52 -15.13 -14.56
C ASP A 56 7.99 -15.30 -14.47
N ASP A 57 7.51 -16.35 -13.82
CA ASP A 57 6.08 -16.55 -13.57
C ASP A 57 5.52 -15.42 -12.69
N GLU A 58 4.48 -14.74 -13.16
CA GLU A 58 3.90 -13.58 -12.50
C GLU A 58 3.38 -13.91 -11.10
N TYR A 59 2.69 -15.05 -10.95
CA TYR A 59 2.08 -15.38 -9.67
C TYR A 59 3.09 -15.87 -8.64
N LEU A 60 4.07 -16.67 -9.05
CA LEU A 60 5.13 -17.11 -8.16
C LEU A 60 5.99 -15.94 -7.69
N ARG A 61 6.33 -15.00 -8.61
CA ARG A 61 7.03 -13.77 -8.26
C ARG A 61 6.20 -12.89 -7.34
N PHE A 62 4.88 -12.83 -7.54
CA PHE A 62 3.95 -12.16 -6.63
C PHE A 62 4.03 -12.77 -5.22
N CYS A 63 3.83 -14.09 -5.09
CA CYS A 63 3.89 -14.81 -3.81
C CYS A 63 5.24 -14.59 -3.09
N GLY A 64 6.35 -14.78 -3.82
CA GLY A 64 7.68 -14.55 -3.27
C GLY A 64 7.89 -13.11 -2.80
N THR A 65 7.46 -12.12 -3.61
CA THR A 65 7.62 -10.70 -3.26
C THR A 65 6.81 -10.34 -2.01
N GLU A 66 5.59 -10.80 -1.89
CA GLU A 66 4.76 -10.59 -0.70
C GLU A 66 5.36 -11.22 0.54
N ALA A 67 5.85 -12.46 0.42
CA ALA A 67 6.42 -13.22 1.52
C ALA A 67 7.70 -12.59 2.10
N ILE A 68 8.45 -11.77 1.34
CA ILE A 68 9.60 -11.04 1.87
C ILE A 68 9.20 -10.14 3.05
N GLY A 69 7.95 -9.66 3.11
CA GLY A 69 7.47 -8.88 4.23
C GLY A 69 7.66 -9.57 5.58
N ARG A 70 7.43 -10.88 5.64
CA ARG A 70 7.69 -11.70 6.83
C ARG A 70 9.20 -11.79 7.13
N LEU A 71 10.02 -12.03 6.11
CA LEU A 71 11.48 -12.11 6.30
C LEU A 71 12.07 -10.78 6.82
N ILE A 72 11.56 -9.62 6.39
CA ILE A 72 11.96 -8.31 6.91
C ILE A 72 11.73 -8.23 8.43
N VAL A 73 10.67 -8.86 8.94
CA VAL A 73 10.36 -8.87 10.37
C VAL A 73 11.26 -9.86 11.11
N GLU A 74 11.43 -11.07 10.55
CA GLU A 74 12.21 -12.16 11.16
C GLU A 74 13.72 -11.88 11.15
N GLU A 75 14.22 -11.20 10.13
CA GLU A 75 15.63 -10.89 9.89
C GLU A 75 15.86 -9.37 9.85
N PRO A 76 15.75 -8.67 10.99
CA PRO A 76 15.75 -7.21 11.05
C PRO A 76 17.04 -6.55 10.54
N ASP A 77 18.14 -7.23 10.59
CA ASP A 77 19.45 -6.71 10.21
C ASP A 77 19.79 -6.96 8.72
N ASP A 78 18.95 -7.73 8.00
CA ASP A 78 19.13 -7.96 6.56
C ASP A 78 18.49 -6.85 5.71
N ALA A 79 19.24 -5.76 5.53
CA ALA A 79 18.80 -4.64 4.68
C ALA A 79 18.57 -5.05 3.20
N SER A 80 19.12 -6.17 2.75
CA SER A 80 18.95 -6.65 1.37
C SER A 80 17.51 -7.03 1.05
N LEU A 81 16.74 -7.47 2.06
CA LEU A 81 15.33 -7.83 1.92
C LEU A 81 14.46 -6.61 1.59
N SER A 82 14.62 -5.50 2.32
CA SER A 82 13.94 -4.25 2.02
C SER A 82 14.33 -3.70 0.64
N ALA A 83 15.62 -3.75 0.31
CA ALA A 83 16.10 -3.35 -1.02
C ALA A 83 15.52 -4.23 -2.14
N LEU A 84 15.29 -5.52 -1.89
CA LEU A 84 14.67 -6.44 -2.86
C LEU A 84 13.20 -6.07 -3.08
N VAL A 85 12.41 -5.86 -2.02
CA VAL A 85 11.01 -5.41 -2.14
C VAL A 85 10.93 -4.06 -2.86
N ARG A 86 11.86 -3.13 -2.57
CA ARG A 86 11.93 -1.84 -3.27
C ARG A 86 12.14 -2.01 -4.77
N ARG A 87 13.01 -2.92 -5.20
CA ARG A 87 13.17 -3.23 -6.63
C ARG A 87 11.87 -3.80 -7.23
N ARG A 88 11.17 -4.68 -6.50
CA ARG A 88 9.89 -5.26 -6.95
C ARG A 88 8.73 -4.25 -6.95
N ALA A 89 8.80 -3.19 -6.17
CA ALA A 89 7.85 -2.08 -6.26
C ALA A 89 7.88 -1.36 -7.62
N ALA A 90 8.98 -1.49 -8.37
CA ALA A 90 9.15 -0.97 -9.73
C ALA A 90 9.15 -2.06 -10.82
N ASP A 91 8.69 -3.26 -10.53
CA ASP A 91 8.62 -4.39 -11.47
C ASP A 91 7.71 -4.06 -12.67
N ASP A 92 8.00 -4.65 -13.84
CA ASP A 92 7.18 -4.46 -15.04
C ASP A 92 5.78 -5.04 -14.86
N LEU A 93 5.66 -6.12 -14.10
CA LEU A 93 4.39 -6.79 -13.80
C LEU A 93 3.64 -6.03 -12.70
N TRP A 94 2.44 -5.56 -13.04
CA TRP A 94 1.66 -4.72 -12.12
C TRP A 94 1.28 -5.45 -10.81
N ARG A 95 1.03 -6.77 -10.87
CA ARG A 95 0.71 -7.56 -9.67
C ARG A 95 1.91 -7.68 -8.74
N VAL A 96 3.12 -7.78 -9.29
CA VAL A 96 4.35 -7.80 -8.47
C VAL A 96 4.54 -6.46 -7.75
N ARG A 97 4.20 -5.34 -8.41
CA ARG A 97 4.16 -4.03 -7.72
C ARG A 97 3.12 -3.96 -6.59
N GLU A 98 1.98 -4.64 -6.74
CA GLU A 98 1.00 -4.78 -5.64
C GLU A 98 1.57 -5.63 -4.51
N ALA A 99 2.23 -6.75 -4.82
CA ALA A 99 2.87 -7.61 -3.82
C ALA A 99 3.90 -6.86 -2.98
N ALA A 100 4.64 -5.92 -3.58
CA ALA A 100 5.58 -5.09 -2.84
C ALA A 100 4.89 -4.20 -1.77
N ALA A 101 3.73 -3.65 -2.08
CA ALA A 101 2.94 -2.91 -1.07
C ALA A 101 2.39 -3.86 0.02
N ARG A 102 1.94 -5.07 -0.36
CA ARG A 102 1.46 -6.08 0.58
C ARG A 102 2.58 -6.60 1.49
N ALA A 103 3.80 -6.77 0.98
CA ALA A 103 4.97 -7.09 1.79
C ALA A 103 5.18 -6.06 2.91
N LEU A 104 5.09 -4.78 2.61
CA LEU A 104 5.18 -3.73 3.64
C LEU A 104 3.96 -3.73 4.59
N GLN A 105 2.78 -4.14 4.13
CA GLN A 105 1.62 -4.32 5.00
C GLN A 105 1.86 -5.45 6.01
N ILE A 106 2.47 -6.56 5.59
CA ILE A 106 2.87 -7.65 6.50
C ILE A 106 3.85 -7.13 7.57
N VAL A 107 4.83 -6.31 7.18
CA VAL A 107 5.71 -5.65 8.15
C VAL A 107 4.91 -4.81 9.15
N GLY A 108 3.95 -4.03 8.66
CA GLY A 108 3.11 -3.17 9.48
C GLY A 108 2.14 -3.92 10.40
N ASP A 109 1.66 -5.09 9.99
CA ASP A 109 0.79 -5.95 10.80
C ASP A 109 1.53 -6.46 12.05
N VAL A 110 2.83 -6.72 11.95
CA VAL A 110 3.68 -7.20 13.05
C VAL A 110 4.33 -6.02 13.79
N ASP A 111 4.94 -5.09 13.06
CA ASP A 111 5.70 -3.97 13.64
C ASP A 111 5.50 -2.67 12.85
N ARG A 112 4.54 -1.83 13.29
CA ARG A 112 4.30 -0.52 12.69
C ARG A 112 5.46 0.45 12.88
N ALA A 113 6.23 0.30 13.96
CA ALA A 113 7.39 1.15 14.20
C ALA A 113 8.46 0.91 13.13
N ARG A 114 8.57 -0.31 12.64
CA ARG A 114 9.46 -0.68 11.54
C ARG A 114 8.94 -0.25 10.18
N LEU A 115 7.63 -0.33 9.95
CA LEU A 115 7.02 0.12 8.69
C LEU A 115 7.26 1.61 8.43
N ARG A 116 7.10 2.46 9.45
CA ARG A 116 7.16 3.92 9.31
C ARG A 116 8.45 4.46 8.66
N PRO A 117 9.66 4.09 9.10
CA PRO A 117 10.88 4.57 8.45
C PRO A 117 11.03 4.08 7.01
N ILE A 118 10.60 2.85 6.68
CA ILE A 118 10.62 2.35 5.30
C ILE A 118 9.71 3.21 4.42
N VAL A 119 8.51 3.51 4.88
CA VAL A 119 7.57 4.39 4.16
C VAL A 119 8.13 5.80 4.00
N ALA A 120 8.73 6.37 5.05
CA ALA A 120 9.32 7.71 5.01
C ALA A 120 10.49 7.82 4.00
N GLU A 121 11.27 6.77 3.86
CA GLU A 121 12.31 6.66 2.83
C GLU A 121 11.70 6.54 1.44
N TRP A 122 10.80 5.57 1.22
CA TRP A 122 10.27 5.25 -0.09
C TRP A 122 9.37 6.33 -0.68
N VAL A 123 8.68 7.11 0.14
CA VAL A 123 7.88 8.25 -0.35
C VAL A 123 8.76 9.36 -0.94
N GLY A 124 10.04 9.40 -0.60
CA GLY A 124 11.05 10.28 -1.18
C GLY A 124 11.80 9.70 -2.37
N ASP A 125 11.53 8.47 -2.77
CA ASP A 125 12.22 7.78 -3.86
C ASP A 125 12.07 8.51 -5.20
N ALA A 126 13.08 8.42 -6.07
CA ALA A 126 13.01 8.97 -7.43
C ALA A 126 11.95 8.26 -8.29
N ASN A 127 11.71 6.96 -8.04
CA ASN A 127 10.78 6.16 -8.82
C ASN A 127 9.33 6.30 -8.30
N PRO A 128 8.38 6.78 -9.11
CA PRO A 128 6.99 6.97 -8.68
C PRO A 128 6.25 5.67 -8.34
N TYR A 129 6.69 4.52 -8.84
CA TYR A 129 6.12 3.22 -8.43
C TYR A 129 6.52 2.86 -6.98
N VAL A 130 7.74 3.19 -6.55
CA VAL A 130 8.19 3.00 -5.16
C VAL A 130 7.41 3.92 -4.22
N ARG A 131 7.25 5.20 -4.59
CA ARG A 131 6.38 6.14 -3.84
C ARG A 131 4.95 5.61 -3.74
N ARG A 132 4.42 5.04 -4.83
CA ARG A 132 3.09 4.44 -4.86
C ARG A 132 2.99 3.27 -3.88
N ALA A 133 3.98 2.38 -3.83
CA ALA A 133 3.99 1.26 -2.91
C ALA A 133 4.01 1.73 -1.45
N ALA A 134 4.76 2.79 -1.13
CA ALA A 134 4.80 3.38 0.21
C ALA A 134 3.42 3.87 0.67
N VAL A 135 2.74 4.69 -0.15
CA VAL A 135 1.41 5.21 0.24
C VAL A 135 0.36 4.11 0.27
N ALA A 136 0.41 3.14 -0.64
CA ALA A 136 -0.53 2.01 -0.65
C ALA A 136 -0.32 1.07 0.55
N ALA A 137 0.91 0.90 1.00
CA ALA A 137 1.22 0.09 2.16
C ALA A 137 0.68 0.70 3.45
N ILE A 138 1.00 1.96 3.74
CA ILE A 138 0.65 2.57 5.03
C ILE A 138 -0.82 3.00 5.11
N CYS A 139 -1.45 3.35 3.97
CA CYS A 139 -2.88 3.74 3.94
C CYS A 139 -3.81 2.52 3.95
N GLU A 140 -3.53 1.56 4.81
CA GLU A 140 -4.36 0.38 5.07
C GLU A 140 -5.08 0.56 6.43
N PRO A 141 -6.43 0.55 6.47
CA PRO A 141 -7.18 0.91 7.68
C PRO A 141 -6.76 0.15 8.94
N ARG A 142 -6.42 -1.15 8.82
CA ARG A 142 -6.02 -1.97 9.96
C ARG A 142 -4.68 -1.54 10.60
N LEU A 143 -3.84 -0.86 9.83
CA LEU A 143 -2.54 -0.35 10.31
C LEU A 143 -2.65 1.01 11.02
N LEU A 144 -3.72 1.76 10.78
CA LEU A 144 -3.90 3.14 11.27
C LEU A 144 -4.53 3.22 12.66
N THR A 145 -4.18 2.31 13.56
CA THR A 145 -4.75 2.22 14.90
C THR A 145 -4.00 3.06 15.95
N ASP A 146 -2.75 3.42 15.70
CA ASP A 146 -1.95 4.28 16.58
C ASP A 146 -1.68 5.66 15.98
N PRO A 147 -1.50 6.72 16.82
CA PRO A 147 -1.32 8.10 16.35
C PRO A 147 -0.09 8.27 15.45
N ALA A 148 1.02 7.60 15.76
CA ALA A 148 2.27 7.76 15.01
C ALA A 148 2.16 7.22 13.58
N THR A 149 1.43 6.10 13.39
CA THR A 149 1.20 5.53 12.05
C THR A 149 0.18 6.37 11.27
N ARG A 150 -0.85 6.94 11.92
CA ARG A 150 -1.76 7.90 11.28
C ARG A 150 -1.03 9.15 10.78
N ALA A 151 -0.19 9.73 11.62
CA ALA A 151 0.63 10.88 11.23
C ALA A 151 1.57 10.56 10.06
N ALA A 152 2.23 9.39 10.08
CA ALA A 152 3.09 8.94 9.01
C ALA A 152 2.32 8.73 7.68
N ALA A 153 1.08 8.22 7.74
CA ALA A 153 0.23 8.07 6.55
C ALA A 153 -0.17 9.42 5.93
N LEU A 154 -0.55 10.40 6.76
CA LEU A 154 -0.83 11.76 6.30
C LEU A 154 0.41 12.39 5.67
N GLN A 155 1.58 12.28 6.32
CA GLN A 155 2.83 12.80 5.81
C GLN A 155 3.21 12.13 4.47
N ALA A 156 3.03 10.82 4.35
CA ALA A 156 3.28 10.09 3.11
C ALA A 156 2.38 10.60 1.98
N CYS A 157 1.08 10.79 2.23
CA CYS A 157 0.15 11.37 1.27
C CYS A 157 0.56 12.79 0.83
N CYS A 158 0.95 13.65 1.78
CA CYS A 158 1.42 15.01 1.48
C CYS A 158 2.65 14.98 0.57
N ARG A 159 3.73 14.32 1.00
CA ARG A 159 5.00 14.25 0.25
C ARG A 159 4.83 13.63 -1.14
N ALA A 160 4.04 12.57 -1.25
CA ALA A 160 3.75 11.94 -2.53
C ALA A 160 2.94 12.85 -3.47
N SER A 161 2.00 13.65 -2.93
CA SER A 161 1.25 14.64 -3.72
C SER A 161 2.15 15.80 -4.19
N GLU A 162 2.98 16.35 -3.31
CA GLU A 162 3.97 17.38 -3.64
C GLU A 162 4.94 16.91 -4.72
N SER A 163 5.36 15.64 -4.66
CA SER A 163 6.26 15.07 -5.66
C SER A 163 5.70 15.07 -7.09
N ILE A 164 4.38 15.09 -7.25
CA ILE A 164 3.73 15.20 -8.58
C ILE A 164 3.77 16.64 -9.05
N THR A 165 3.49 17.61 -8.17
CA THR A 165 3.40 19.05 -8.55
C THR A 165 4.74 19.63 -8.95
N THR A 166 5.85 19.09 -8.44
CA THR A 166 7.20 19.52 -8.77
C THR A 166 7.72 18.99 -10.11
N LEU A 167 7.06 17.98 -10.71
CA LEU A 167 7.48 17.39 -11.98
C LEU A 167 7.07 18.25 -13.18
N PRO A 168 7.92 18.30 -14.24
CA PRO A 168 7.53 18.85 -15.52
C PRO A 168 6.28 18.16 -16.10
N ALA A 169 5.46 18.91 -16.84
CA ALA A 169 4.20 18.39 -17.41
C ALA A 169 4.38 17.13 -18.29
N THR A 170 5.53 16.99 -18.94
CA THR A 170 5.87 15.81 -19.75
C THR A 170 6.07 14.57 -18.90
N GLU A 171 6.72 14.68 -17.75
CA GLU A 171 6.99 13.57 -16.84
C GLU A 171 5.74 13.11 -16.09
N ARG A 172 4.80 14.02 -15.82
CA ARG A 172 3.50 13.70 -15.20
C ARG A 172 2.65 12.71 -15.99
N LYS A 173 2.89 12.59 -17.30
CA LYS A 173 2.18 11.67 -18.20
C LYS A 173 2.74 10.25 -18.19
N THR A 174 3.83 10.00 -17.50
CA THR A 174 4.44 8.65 -17.41
C THR A 174 3.54 7.66 -16.68
N PRO A 175 3.59 6.38 -17.01
CA PRO A 175 2.77 5.36 -16.34
C PRO A 175 2.96 5.32 -14.82
N GLY A 176 4.19 5.51 -14.34
CA GLY A 176 4.50 5.51 -12.90
C GLY A 176 3.82 6.65 -12.16
N VAL A 177 3.87 7.88 -12.69
CA VAL A 177 3.21 9.05 -12.07
C VAL A 177 1.69 8.91 -12.11
N ARG A 178 1.13 8.37 -13.21
CA ARG A 178 -0.31 8.08 -13.29
C ARG A 178 -0.74 7.06 -12.23
N ASN A 179 0.06 6.00 -11.98
CA ASN A 179 -0.19 5.01 -10.94
C ASN A 179 -0.14 5.63 -9.53
N LEU A 180 0.87 6.48 -9.27
CA LEU A 180 0.96 7.21 -8.00
C LEU A 180 -0.26 8.10 -7.78
N ARG A 181 -0.66 8.88 -8.79
CA ARG A 181 -1.86 9.72 -8.74
C ARG A 181 -3.12 8.89 -8.44
N GLN A 182 -3.28 7.73 -9.07
CA GLN A 182 -4.41 6.83 -8.84
C GLN A 182 -4.43 6.31 -7.40
N ALA A 183 -3.28 5.91 -6.84
CA ALA A 183 -3.19 5.50 -5.46
C ALA A 183 -3.57 6.64 -4.50
N LEU A 184 -3.05 7.85 -4.72
CA LEU A 184 -3.41 9.03 -3.93
C LEU A 184 -4.89 9.39 -4.03
N GLY A 185 -5.56 9.10 -5.17
CA GLY A 185 -7.01 9.22 -5.35
C GLY A 185 -7.85 8.29 -4.44
N TYR A 186 -7.19 7.44 -3.66
CA TYR A 186 -7.80 6.57 -2.66
C TYR A 186 -7.18 6.78 -1.27
N CYS A 187 -5.86 6.83 -1.17
CA CYS A 187 -5.10 6.82 0.09
C CYS A 187 -5.46 8.01 0.99
N TRP A 188 -5.64 9.19 0.43
CA TRP A 188 -6.06 10.36 1.19
C TRP A 188 -7.36 10.14 1.98
N SER A 189 -8.36 9.49 1.38
CA SER A 189 -9.61 9.21 2.09
C SER A 189 -9.44 8.24 3.25
N VAL A 190 -8.43 7.37 3.20
CA VAL A 190 -8.09 6.45 4.30
C VAL A 190 -7.40 7.21 5.42
N ALA A 191 -6.34 7.96 5.07
CA ALA A 191 -5.55 8.71 6.04
C ALA A 191 -6.37 9.78 6.78
N VAL A 192 -7.22 10.54 6.06
CA VAL A 192 -8.10 11.57 6.63
C VAL A 192 -9.11 10.98 7.61
N VAL A 193 -9.71 9.83 7.28
CA VAL A 193 -10.73 9.22 8.16
C VAL A 193 -10.09 8.60 9.41
N ALA A 194 -8.84 8.14 9.30
CA ALA A 194 -8.11 7.59 10.44
C ALA A 194 -7.71 8.67 11.47
N ASP A 195 -7.44 9.88 11.02
CA ASP A 195 -7.15 11.05 11.85
C ASP A 195 -7.96 12.26 11.35
N PRO A 196 -9.21 12.43 11.81
CA PRO A 196 -10.10 13.43 11.22
C PRO A 196 -9.68 14.87 11.44
N ASP A 197 -9.00 15.19 12.52
CA ASP A 197 -8.64 16.57 12.85
C ASP A 197 -7.45 17.03 12.01
N GLU A 198 -6.34 16.35 12.11
CA GLU A 198 -5.15 16.64 11.31
C GLU A 198 -5.36 16.32 9.82
N GLY A 199 -6.06 15.23 9.53
CA GLY A 199 -6.34 14.78 8.18
C GLY A 199 -7.20 15.75 7.39
N MET A 200 -8.25 16.33 8.01
CA MET A 200 -9.07 17.34 7.35
C MET A 200 -8.27 18.62 7.09
N ALA A 201 -7.48 19.08 8.07
CA ALA A 201 -6.62 20.24 7.89
C ALA A 201 -5.62 20.04 6.74
N ALA A 202 -5.00 18.85 6.66
CA ALA A 202 -4.10 18.50 5.57
C ALA A 202 -4.82 18.42 4.21
N PHE A 203 -6.03 17.85 4.19
CA PHE A 203 -6.81 17.72 2.97
C PHE A 203 -7.32 19.07 2.45
N GLU A 204 -7.68 20.01 3.32
CA GLU A 204 -8.04 21.38 2.92
C GLU A 204 -6.81 22.12 2.33
N ARG A 205 -5.61 21.95 2.90
CA ARG A 205 -4.38 22.48 2.28
C ARG A 205 -4.16 21.87 0.89
N LEU A 206 -4.38 20.57 0.71
CA LEU A 206 -4.29 19.92 -0.60
C LEU A 206 -5.30 20.53 -1.58
N ARG A 207 -6.54 20.78 -1.16
CA ARG A 207 -7.60 21.38 -2.00
C ARG A 207 -7.26 22.78 -2.49
N ALA A 208 -6.47 23.52 -1.72
CA ALA A 208 -6.06 24.88 -2.07
C ALA A 208 -4.95 24.93 -3.15
N VAL A 209 -4.34 23.79 -3.47
CA VAL A 209 -3.28 23.73 -4.51
C VAL A 209 -3.91 23.80 -5.90
N ASP A 210 -3.55 24.83 -6.67
CA ASP A 210 -4.00 25.01 -8.05
C ASP A 210 -3.16 24.17 -9.04
N ASP A 211 -3.45 22.87 -9.08
CA ASP A 211 -2.79 21.89 -9.95
C ASP A 211 -3.80 20.88 -10.48
N PRO A 212 -3.77 20.52 -11.78
CA PRO A 212 -4.76 19.63 -12.38
C PRO A 212 -4.71 18.19 -11.82
N ASP A 213 -3.54 17.66 -11.47
CA ASP A 213 -3.40 16.33 -10.89
C ASP A 213 -3.91 16.32 -9.45
N ILE A 214 -3.65 17.39 -8.69
CA ILE A 214 -4.18 17.56 -7.33
C ILE A 214 -5.70 17.71 -7.36
N ARG A 215 -6.26 18.51 -8.26
CA ARG A 215 -7.72 18.59 -8.43
C ARG A 215 -8.34 17.23 -8.71
N TRP A 216 -7.71 16.40 -9.54
CA TRP A 216 -8.17 15.04 -9.81
C TRP A 216 -8.09 14.14 -8.57
N ILE A 217 -6.98 14.20 -7.80
CA ILE A 217 -6.80 13.45 -6.55
C ILE A 217 -7.90 13.82 -5.56
N VAL A 218 -8.13 15.11 -5.35
CA VAL A 218 -9.19 15.62 -4.45
C VAL A 218 -10.57 15.13 -4.89
N ALA A 219 -10.93 15.33 -6.17
CA ALA A 219 -12.23 14.90 -6.71
C ALA A 219 -12.44 13.38 -6.57
N SER A 220 -11.37 12.59 -6.75
CA SER A 220 -11.43 11.13 -6.59
C SER A 220 -11.68 10.71 -5.14
N ASN A 221 -11.07 11.39 -4.17
CA ASN A 221 -11.27 11.11 -2.75
C ASN A 221 -12.65 11.57 -2.26
N LEU A 222 -13.16 12.71 -2.72
CA LEU A 222 -14.50 13.19 -2.39
C LEU A 222 -15.62 12.24 -2.85
N LYS A 223 -15.37 11.36 -3.82
CA LYS A 223 -16.31 10.29 -4.21
C LYS A 223 -16.34 9.11 -3.24
N LYS A 224 -15.36 8.99 -2.34
CA LYS A 224 -15.29 7.85 -1.41
C LYS A 224 -16.28 8.01 -0.27
N THR A 225 -17.13 7.01 -0.08
CA THR A 225 -18.18 7.02 0.96
C THR A 225 -17.64 7.32 2.34
N ARG A 226 -16.46 6.77 2.70
CA ARG A 226 -15.82 7.01 4.00
C ARG A 226 -15.56 8.49 4.25
N LEU A 227 -14.98 9.20 3.27
CA LEU A 227 -14.68 10.63 3.41
C LEU A 227 -15.96 11.47 3.40
N ARG A 228 -16.94 11.14 2.55
CA ARG A 228 -18.23 11.85 2.55
C ARG A 228 -18.97 11.75 3.88
N ARG A 229 -18.95 10.58 4.52
CA ARG A 229 -19.54 10.40 5.86
C ARG A 229 -18.82 11.25 6.90
N GLN A 230 -17.49 11.29 6.85
CA GLN A 230 -16.68 12.13 7.75
C GLN A 230 -16.97 13.61 7.59
N LEU A 231 -17.09 14.09 6.36
CA LEU A 231 -17.48 15.48 6.06
C LEU A 231 -18.87 15.80 6.61
N ALA A 232 -19.86 14.94 6.36
CA ALA A 232 -21.23 15.14 6.82
C ALA A 232 -21.33 15.21 8.36
N SER A 233 -20.62 14.36 9.10
CA SER A 233 -20.61 14.36 10.56
C SER A 233 -20.03 15.65 11.16
N ARG A 234 -19.01 16.24 10.51
CA ARG A 234 -18.46 17.54 10.95
C ARG A 234 -19.44 18.70 10.74
N TRP A 235 -20.16 18.72 9.62
CA TRP A 235 -21.16 19.76 9.36
C TRP A 235 -22.29 19.74 10.40
N THR A 236 -22.78 18.57 10.77
CA THR A 236 -23.80 18.43 11.82
C THR A 236 -23.27 18.86 13.19
N SER A 237 -22.02 18.52 13.54
CA SER A 237 -21.40 18.93 14.79
C SER A 237 -21.13 20.43 14.88
N THR A 238 -20.76 21.08 13.79
CA THR A 238 -20.55 22.54 13.74
C THR A 238 -21.88 23.28 13.82
N ALA A 239 -22.91 22.83 13.10
CA ALA A 239 -24.24 23.41 13.17
C ALA A 239 -24.87 23.27 14.57
N TYR A 240 -24.62 22.14 15.27
CA TYR A 240 -25.08 21.93 16.62
C TYR A 240 -24.39 22.87 17.65
N ARG A 241 -23.09 23.15 17.50
CA ARG A 241 -22.36 24.08 18.37
C ARG A 241 -22.82 25.53 18.16
N LEU A 242 -23.03 25.96 16.93
CA LEU A 242 -23.51 27.30 16.62
C LEU A 242 -24.91 27.58 17.16
N ASN A 243 -25.75 26.54 17.34
CA ASN A 243 -27.09 26.67 17.94
C ASN A 243 -27.09 26.58 19.48
N GLN A 244 -25.96 26.36 20.14
CA GLN A 244 -25.85 26.37 21.63
C GLN A 244 -25.24 27.66 22.18
N ASP A 245 -24.64 28.46 21.31
CA ASP A 245 -24.01 29.74 21.67
C ASP A 245 -24.95 30.96 21.43
N ASP A 246 -26.22 30.72 21.04
CA ASP A 246 -27.33 31.69 21.00
C ASP A 246 -28.31 31.44 22.16
#